data_37554abe401bc85f221818fadb1f5daa
#
_entry.id   37554abe401bc85f221818fadb1f5daa
#
_cell.length_a   1.000
_cell.length_b   1.000
_cell.length_c   1.000
_cell.angle_alpha   90.00
_cell.angle_beta   90.00
_cell.angle_gamma   90.00
#
_symmetry.space_group_name_H-M   'P 1'
#
loop_
_entity.id
_entity.type
_entity.pdbx_description
1 polymer ?
#
loop_
_entity_poly.entity_id
_entity_poly.type
_entity_poly.pdbx_seq_one_letter_code
_entity_poly.pdbx_strand_id
1 'polypeptide(L)'
;MNDKNDIDVKKNAAALTLKNVSFSYKSTRVITDFSLSVAPGSFTTLLGASGCGKTTLLKLISGFLEPDSGEILIDGRNVCGIPSEKRNVGMVFQDYALFPHLTVAQNIMYGLKLLPREKGVTRSQFFEMNNALVHQTARILGLEGLLERYPHELSGGQQQRVALGRSLVLKPGVLLMDEPLSSLDAKLRAQVRDELREIQQRLGITTVYVTHDQEEALSLSDYVAVINKGILLQCASPEEMYFKPRDAFTAGFTGSANFIDAPDGSGSFIIRPEWTKLEAAPQEFSENNAVSFDGKPGIALYGTIASRSFFGTSVRYKIRLTGSDKFFISAVPALSDPSFSAGSPVKITVLHSWKLPSV
;
A
#
# COMPACT_ATOMS: atom_id res chain seq x y z
N MET A 1 10.52 31.46 17.14
CA MET A 1 11.72 30.77 17.66
C MET A 1 11.97 29.61 16.73
N ASN A 2 13.02 29.70 15.90
CA ASN A 2 13.35 28.65 14.91
C ASN A 2 13.86 27.40 15.65
N ASP A 3 13.11 26.31 15.58
CA ASP A 3 13.56 24.98 15.99
C ASP A 3 14.68 24.48 15.06
N LYS A 4 15.91 24.83 15.39
CA LYS A 4 17.11 24.34 14.69
C LYS A 4 17.52 22.92 15.10
N ASN A 5 16.64 22.15 15.74
CA ASN A 5 16.91 20.80 16.24
C ASN A 5 15.98 19.70 15.66
N ASP A 6 15.30 19.97 14.54
CA ASP A 6 14.67 18.88 13.81
C ASP A 6 15.75 17.92 13.29
N ILE A 7 15.52 16.63 13.50
CA ILE A 7 16.35 15.58 12.87
C ILE A 7 16.35 15.88 11.38
N ASP A 8 17.51 16.25 10.85
CA ASP A 8 17.69 16.46 9.40
C ASP A 8 17.74 15.09 8.70
N VAL A 9 16.61 14.34 8.81
CA VAL A 9 16.46 13.00 8.23
C VAL A 9 16.32 13.10 6.72
N LYS A 10 15.87 14.25 6.19
CA LYS A 10 15.79 14.50 4.74
C LYS A 10 17.15 14.34 4.04
N LYS A 11 18.27 14.51 4.76
CA LYS A 11 19.61 14.26 4.22
C LYS A 11 19.97 12.78 4.09
N ASN A 12 19.22 11.87 4.73
CA ASN A 12 19.54 10.44 4.76
C ASN A 12 18.63 9.59 3.86
N ALA A 13 17.62 10.18 3.21
CA ALA A 13 16.74 9.43 2.31
C ALA A 13 17.51 8.86 1.13
N ALA A 14 17.56 7.54 1.02
CA ALA A 14 18.30 6.82 0.00
C ALA A 14 17.40 6.38 -1.16
N ALA A 15 17.91 6.42 -2.39
CA ALA A 15 17.26 5.75 -3.51
C ALA A 15 17.36 4.23 -3.35
N LEU A 16 16.28 3.49 -3.68
CA LEU A 16 16.32 2.03 -3.74
C LEU A 16 16.02 1.58 -5.17
N THR A 17 16.86 0.70 -5.72
CA THR A 17 16.63 0.13 -7.05
C THR A 17 16.86 -1.38 -7.02
N LEU A 18 15.86 -2.13 -7.49
CA LEU A 18 15.96 -3.55 -7.77
C LEU A 18 16.08 -3.71 -9.29
N LYS A 19 17.06 -4.50 -9.77
CA LYS A 19 17.29 -4.76 -11.19
C LYS A 19 17.28 -6.26 -11.45
N ASN A 20 16.27 -6.74 -12.17
CA ASN A 20 16.12 -8.12 -12.63
C ASN A 20 16.30 -9.15 -11.50
N VAL A 21 15.82 -8.79 -10.29
CA VAL A 21 15.97 -9.61 -9.09
C VAL A 21 15.11 -10.85 -9.20
N SER A 22 15.74 -12.00 -8.95
CA SER A 22 15.07 -13.29 -8.95
C SER A 22 15.43 -14.09 -7.71
N PHE A 23 14.46 -14.84 -7.16
CA PHE A 23 14.67 -15.62 -5.96
C PHE A 23 13.78 -16.86 -5.90
N SER A 24 14.34 -17.96 -5.38
CA SER A 24 13.65 -19.24 -5.17
C SER A 24 13.86 -19.74 -3.74
N TYR A 25 12.81 -20.26 -3.11
CA TYR A 25 12.95 -21.10 -1.94
C TYR A 25 13.15 -22.56 -2.39
N LYS A 26 14.36 -23.08 -2.23
CA LYS A 26 14.73 -24.40 -2.79
C LYS A 26 14.42 -24.45 -4.29
N SER A 27 13.45 -25.28 -4.71
CA SER A 27 13.03 -25.41 -6.11
C SER A 27 11.85 -24.53 -6.52
N THR A 28 11.24 -23.81 -5.58
CA THR A 28 10.05 -23.01 -5.87
C THR A 28 10.43 -21.57 -6.17
N ARG A 29 10.23 -21.14 -7.40
CA ARG A 29 10.44 -19.75 -7.83
C ARG A 29 9.39 -18.85 -7.19
N VAL A 30 9.81 -17.79 -6.48
CA VAL A 30 8.94 -16.85 -5.78
C VAL A 30 9.02 -15.45 -6.38
N ILE A 31 10.20 -15.01 -6.79
CA ILE A 31 10.43 -13.74 -7.46
C ILE A 31 11.06 -14.01 -8.81
N THR A 32 10.56 -13.37 -9.87
CA THR A 32 11.02 -13.57 -11.24
C THR A 32 11.25 -12.23 -11.91
N ASP A 33 12.51 -11.93 -12.25
CA ASP A 33 12.94 -10.80 -13.06
C ASP A 33 12.32 -9.46 -12.58
N PHE A 34 12.33 -9.26 -11.26
CA PHE A 34 11.66 -8.14 -10.61
C PHE A 34 12.53 -6.89 -10.65
N SER A 35 12.02 -5.84 -11.29
CA SER A 35 12.70 -4.54 -11.38
C SER A 35 11.80 -3.43 -10.86
N LEU A 36 12.30 -2.63 -9.91
CA LEU A 36 11.57 -1.51 -9.29
C LEU A 36 12.54 -0.41 -8.90
N SER A 37 12.17 0.84 -9.14
CA SER A 37 12.91 2.01 -8.66
C SER A 37 12.04 2.81 -7.69
N VAL A 38 12.58 3.10 -6.51
CA VAL A 38 11.96 3.88 -5.44
C VAL A 38 12.76 5.16 -5.26
N ALA A 39 12.12 6.29 -5.50
CA ALA A 39 12.78 7.59 -5.40
C ALA A 39 13.10 7.95 -3.93
N PRO A 40 14.18 8.72 -3.67
CA PRO A 40 14.49 9.20 -2.32
C PRO A 40 13.31 9.93 -1.69
N GLY A 41 12.96 9.59 -0.45
CA GLY A 41 11.89 10.22 0.31
C GLY A 41 10.46 9.84 -0.12
N SER A 42 10.29 9.02 -1.16
CA SER A 42 8.97 8.56 -1.58
C SER A 42 8.44 7.42 -0.70
N PHE A 43 7.11 7.33 -0.65
CA PHE A 43 6.37 6.23 -0.05
C PHE A 43 5.87 5.30 -1.18
N THR A 44 6.48 4.14 -1.31
CA THR A 44 6.10 3.15 -2.33
C THR A 44 5.49 1.92 -1.70
N THR A 45 4.27 1.59 -2.10
CA THR A 45 3.56 0.40 -1.60
C THR A 45 3.68 -0.77 -2.56
N LEU A 46 4.09 -1.92 -2.05
CA LEU A 46 4.01 -3.21 -2.73
C LEU A 46 2.63 -3.82 -2.42
N LEU A 47 1.74 -3.82 -3.39
CA LEU A 47 0.36 -4.30 -3.28
C LEU A 47 0.20 -5.63 -4.02
N GLY A 48 -0.43 -6.62 -3.38
CA GLY A 48 -0.67 -7.92 -4.02
C GLY A 48 -1.30 -8.93 -3.08
N ALA A 49 -1.79 -10.05 -3.62
CA ALA A 49 -2.40 -11.12 -2.85
C ALA A 49 -1.40 -11.75 -1.87
N SER A 50 -1.91 -12.42 -0.83
CA SER A 50 -1.06 -13.21 0.09
C SER A 50 -0.27 -14.25 -0.69
N GLY A 51 1.02 -14.39 -0.34
CA GLY A 51 1.91 -15.35 -1.01
C GLY A 51 2.48 -14.91 -2.38
N CYS A 52 2.19 -13.69 -2.89
CA CYS A 52 2.74 -13.23 -4.17
C CYS A 52 4.21 -12.78 -4.12
N GLY A 53 4.89 -12.83 -2.95
CA GLY A 53 6.32 -12.53 -2.82
C GLY A 53 6.68 -11.21 -2.14
N LYS A 54 5.74 -10.41 -1.63
CA LYS A 54 5.98 -9.09 -1.01
C LYS A 54 6.96 -9.13 0.17
N THR A 55 6.68 -9.95 1.18
CA THR A 55 7.56 -10.17 2.34
C THR A 55 8.92 -10.73 1.92
N THR A 56 8.97 -11.56 0.87
CA THR A 56 10.23 -12.07 0.31
C THR A 56 11.06 -10.93 -0.27
N LEU A 57 10.45 -9.99 -1.00
CA LEU A 57 11.15 -8.79 -1.49
C LEU A 57 11.70 -7.94 -0.34
N LEU A 58 10.93 -7.72 0.74
CA LEU A 58 11.44 -7.00 1.91
C LEU A 58 12.64 -7.73 2.54
N LYS A 59 12.60 -9.05 2.64
CA LYS A 59 13.72 -9.85 3.16
C LYS A 59 14.96 -9.81 2.27
N LEU A 60 14.80 -9.73 0.95
CA LEU A 60 15.90 -9.54 0.00
C LEU A 60 16.51 -8.14 0.14
N ILE A 61 15.70 -7.09 0.23
CA ILE A 61 16.18 -5.71 0.40
C ILE A 61 16.91 -5.56 1.74
N SER A 62 16.34 -6.10 2.82
CA SER A 62 16.94 -6.02 4.16
C SER A 62 18.17 -6.90 4.35
N GLY A 63 18.44 -7.87 3.46
CA GLY A 63 19.57 -8.79 3.56
C GLY A 63 19.36 -10.00 4.45
N PHE A 64 18.12 -10.30 4.81
CA PHE A 64 17.77 -11.59 5.44
C PHE A 64 17.76 -12.75 4.44
N LEU A 65 17.64 -12.43 3.14
CA LEU A 65 17.76 -13.34 2.03
C LEU A 65 18.68 -12.73 0.97
N GLU A 66 19.36 -13.59 0.21
CA GLU A 66 20.17 -13.18 -0.94
C GLU A 66 19.47 -13.59 -2.24
N PRO A 67 19.45 -12.73 -3.27
CA PRO A 67 18.84 -13.07 -4.55
C PRO A 67 19.66 -14.13 -5.29
N ASP A 68 18.95 -14.99 -6.07
CA ASP A 68 19.61 -15.96 -6.97
C ASP A 68 20.32 -15.23 -8.12
N SER A 69 19.71 -14.09 -8.58
CA SER A 69 20.26 -13.24 -9.64
C SER A 69 19.69 -11.83 -9.53
N GLY A 70 20.31 -10.88 -10.25
CA GLY A 70 19.96 -9.47 -10.24
C GLY A 70 20.75 -8.67 -9.21
N GLU A 71 20.39 -7.40 -9.07
CA GLU A 71 21.08 -6.46 -8.19
C GLU A 71 20.06 -5.68 -7.33
N ILE A 72 20.46 -5.40 -6.08
CA ILE A 72 19.74 -4.49 -5.18
C ILE A 72 20.69 -3.34 -4.86
N LEU A 73 20.30 -2.12 -5.24
CA LEU A 73 21.11 -0.94 -5.03
C LEU A 73 20.44 0.03 -4.05
N ILE A 74 21.20 0.51 -3.08
CA ILE A 74 20.83 1.60 -2.18
C ILE A 74 21.80 2.76 -2.44
N ASP A 75 21.28 3.92 -2.85
CA ASP A 75 22.07 5.07 -3.35
C ASP A 75 23.11 4.67 -4.41
N GLY A 76 22.72 3.82 -5.34
CA GLY A 76 23.58 3.32 -6.41
C GLY A 76 24.62 2.28 -5.99
N ARG A 77 24.75 1.99 -4.69
CA ARG A 77 25.66 0.95 -4.18
C ARG A 77 24.95 -0.40 -4.15
N ASN A 78 25.52 -1.41 -4.81
CA ASN A 78 25.02 -2.77 -4.72
C ASN A 78 25.21 -3.32 -3.29
N VAL A 79 24.10 -3.81 -2.70
CA VAL A 79 24.07 -4.33 -1.34
C VAL A 79 23.93 -5.87 -1.28
N CYS A 80 23.92 -6.56 -2.43
CA CYS A 80 23.96 -8.02 -2.46
C CYS A 80 25.26 -8.52 -1.82
N GLY A 81 25.15 -9.55 -0.96
CA GLY A 81 26.27 -10.06 -0.16
C GLY A 81 26.68 -9.20 1.03
N ILE A 82 26.04 -8.03 1.23
CA ILE A 82 26.29 -7.19 2.41
C ILE A 82 25.34 -7.64 3.54
N PRO A 83 25.86 -7.91 4.76
CA PRO A 83 25.02 -8.26 5.91
C PRO A 83 23.99 -7.18 6.24
N SER A 84 22.82 -7.57 6.76
CA SER A 84 21.68 -6.70 7.02
C SER A 84 22.02 -5.46 7.86
N GLU A 85 22.83 -5.61 8.90
CA GLU A 85 23.26 -4.52 9.80
C GLU A 85 24.12 -3.45 9.12
N LYS A 86 24.63 -3.71 7.91
CA LYS A 86 25.47 -2.79 7.12
C LYS A 86 24.75 -2.19 5.91
N ARG A 87 23.47 -2.55 5.68
CA ARG A 87 22.70 -2.07 4.51
C ARG A 87 22.05 -0.69 4.71
N ASN A 88 22.11 -0.13 5.90
CA ASN A 88 21.44 1.15 6.26
C ASN A 88 19.91 1.12 6.03
N VAL A 89 19.28 0.02 6.39
CA VAL A 89 17.84 -0.24 6.22
C VAL A 89 17.20 -0.47 7.58
N GLY A 90 16.11 0.22 7.86
CA GLY A 90 15.24 -0.06 9.01
C GLY A 90 14.08 -0.99 8.60
N MET A 91 13.64 -1.86 9.49
CA MET A 91 12.51 -2.76 9.23
C MET A 91 11.53 -2.78 10.38
N VAL A 92 10.24 -2.67 10.05
CA VAL A 92 9.09 -2.87 10.96
C VAL A 92 8.38 -4.14 10.52
N PHE A 93 8.29 -5.10 11.43
CA PHE A 93 7.65 -6.40 11.19
C PHE A 93 6.15 -6.35 11.48
N GLN A 94 5.40 -7.28 10.93
CA GLN A 94 3.95 -7.41 11.07
C GLN A 94 3.48 -7.55 12.52
N ASP A 95 4.23 -8.29 13.34
CA ASP A 95 3.97 -8.51 14.78
C ASP A 95 4.69 -7.50 15.68
N TYR A 96 5.20 -6.40 15.08
CA TYR A 96 6.02 -5.37 15.73
C TYR A 96 7.34 -5.89 16.35
N ALA A 97 7.46 -7.17 16.68
CA ALA A 97 8.61 -7.85 17.26
C ALA A 97 9.23 -7.06 18.43
N LEU A 98 8.41 -6.46 19.31
CA LEU A 98 8.88 -5.74 20.49
C LEU A 98 9.41 -6.71 21.54
N PHE A 99 10.45 -6.30 22.26
CA PHE A 99 10.97 -7.05 23.40
C PHE A 99 10.05 -6.83 24.61
N PRO A 100 9.28 -7.86 25.04
CA PRO A 100 8.22 -7.68 26.04
C PRO A 100 8.76 -7.35 27.44
N HIS A 101 10.01 -7.69 27.72
CA HIS A 101 10.71 -7.46 28.99
C HIS A 101 11.48 -6.15 29.04
N LEU A 102 11.46 -5.35 27.96
CA LEU A 102 12.07 -4.03 27.87
C LEU A 102 11.00 -2.94 27.82
N THR A 103 11.30 -1.79 28.47
CA THR A 103 10.43 -0.60 28.36
C THR A 103 10.44 -0.01 26.96
N VAL A 104 9.59 0.96 26.68
CA VAL A 104 9.56 1.72 25.42
C VAL A 104 10.94 2.34 25.15
N ALA A 105 11.50 3.05 26.13
CA ALA A 105 12.83 3.64 25.98
C ALA A 105 13.90 2.60 25.65
N GLN A 106 13.87 1.46 26.34
CA GLN A 106 14.83 0.38 26.12
C GLN A 106 14.66 -0.32 24.77
N ASN A 107 13.40 -0.50 24.30
CA ASN A 107 13.11 -1.01 22.97
C ASN A 107 13.69 -0.09 21.88
N ILE A 108 13.44 1.22 21.96
CA ILE A 108 13.96 2.20 21.00
C ILE A 108 15.50 2.23 21.06
N MET A 109 16.10 2.23 22.25
CA MET A 109 17.56 2.27 22.46
C MET A 109 18.27 1.00 21.98
N TYR A 110 17.57 -0.11 21.79
CA TYR A 110 18.18 -1.43 21.62
C TYR A 110 19.24 -1.47 20.52
N GLY A 111 18.90 -0.97 19.32
CA GLY A 111 19.82 -0.95 18.18
C GLY A 111 21.04 -0.05 18.40
N LEU A 112 20.87 1.08 19.08
CA LEU A 112 21.97 2.00 19.39
C LEU A 112 23.06 1.37 20.27
N LYS A 113 22.68 0.46 21.19
CA LYS A 113 23.63 -0.25 22.06
C LYS A 113 24.55 -1.20 21.30
N LEU A 114 24.15 -1.63 20.10
CA LEU A 114 24.93 -2.55 19.24
C LEU A 114 25.93 -1.80 18.36
N LEU A 115 25.78 -0.48 18.24
CA LEU A 115 26.71 0.32 17.45
C LEU A 115 28.08 0.41 18.17
N PRO A 116 29.18 0.39 17.39
CA PRO A 116 30.51 0.60 17.95
C PRO A 116 30.62 2.02 18.51
N ARG A 117 31.22 2.15 19.69
CA ARG A 117 31.51 3.45 20.30
C ARG A 117 32.63 4.13 19.54
N GLU A 118 32.45 5.41 19.22
CA GLU A 118 33.45 6.21 18.57
C GLU A 118 34.72 6.36 19.45
N LYS A 119 35.89 6.45 18.79
CA LYS A 119 37.16 6.67 19.50
C LYS A 119 37.11 8.01 20.25
N GLY A 120 37.48 7.97 21.54
CA GLY A 120 37.51 9.17 22.40
C GLY A 120 36.21 9.48 23.15
N VAL A 121 35.10 8.80 22.83
CA VAL A 121 33.82 8.94 23.54
C VAL A 121 33.82 8.01 24.77
N THR A 122 33.57 8.56 25.97
CA THR A 122 33.44 7.76 27.20
C THR A 122 32.12 6.98 27.19
N ARG A 123 32.03 5.96 28.07
CA ARG A 123 30.76 5.17 28.19
C ARG A 123 29.59 6.03 28.64
N SER A 124 29.83 7.01 29.54
CA SER A 124 28.80 7.94 30.01
C SER A 124 28.30 8.83 28.87
N GLN A 125 29.24 9.47 28.13
CA GLN A 125 28.87 10.29 26.99
C GLN A 125 28.13 9.53 25.90
N PHE A 126 28.52 8.29 25.59
CA PHE A 126 27.84 7.44 24.64
C PHE A 126 26.39 7.13 25.09
N PHE A 127 26.20 6.85 26.40
CA PHE A 127 24.87 6.62 26.95
C PHE A 127 24.00 7.89 26.88
N GLU A 128 24.55 9.05 27.25
CA GLU A 128 23.84 10.34 27.21
C GLU A 128 23.41 10.70 25.78
N MET A 129 24.31 10.53 24.78
CA MET A 129 24.03 10.75 23.38
C MET A 129 22.89 9.84 22.89
N ASN A 130 22.95 8.56 23.20
CA ASN A 130 21.93 7.60 22.82
C ASN A 130 20.57 7.91 23.50
N ASN A 131 20.60 8.31 24.76
CA ASN A 131 19.39 8.70 25.47
C ASN A 131 18.75 9.95 24.86
N ALA A 132 19.53 10.93 24.47
CA ALA A 132 19.04 12.10 23.74
C ALA A 132 18.36 11.73 22.43
N LEU A 133 18.93 10.79 21.66
CA LEU A 133 18.32 10.27 20.42
C LEU A 133 17.01 9.55 20.69
N VAL A 134 16.91 8.75 21.76
CA VAL A 134 15.68 8.08 22.17
C VAL A 134 14.58 9.09 22.50
N HIS A 135 14.88 10.11 23.31
CA HIS A 135 13.93 11.17 23.64
C HIS A 135 13.48 11.96 22.39
N GLN A 136 14.41 12.28 21.50
CA GLN A 136 14.08 12.95 20.24
C GLN A 136 13.17 12.10 19.36
N THR A 137 13.48 10.81 19.22
CA THR A 137 12.63 9.86 18.46
C THR A 137 11.26 9.71 19.10
N ALA A 138 11.20 9.59 20.42
CA ALA A 138 9.95 9.49 21.16
C ALA A 138 9.07 10.73 20.98
N ARG A 139 9.65 11.93 20.96
CA ARG A 139 8.95 13.20 20.68
C ARG A 139 8.31 13.21 19.30
N ILE A 140 9.05 12.79 18.27
CA ILE A 140 8.56 12.72 16.89
C ILE A 140 7.34 11.79 16.78
N LEU A 141 7.35 10.69 17.56
CA LEU A 141 6.34 9.65 17.54
C LEU A 141 5.22 9.83 18.58
N GLY A 142 5.26 10.91 19.38
CA GLY A 142 4.28 11.14 20.45
C GLY A 142 4.33 10.10 21.57
N LEU A 143 5.53 9.61 21.91
CA LEU A 143 5.76 8.55 22.92
C LEU A 143 6.40 9.10 24.22
N GLU A 144 6.60 10.41 24.39
CA GLU A 144 7.35 11.00 25.52
C GLU A 144 6.81 10.56 26.88
N GLY A 145 5.49 10.55 27.07
CA GLY A 145 4.85 10.13 28.32
C GLY A 145 4.78 8.61 28.54
N LEU A 146 5.34 7.81 27.64
CA LEU A 146 5.22 6.35 27.64
C LEU A 146 6.57 5.63 27.77
N LEU A 147 7.68 6.35 27.90
CA LEU A 147 9.04 5.81 27.82
C LEU A 147 9.34 4.72 28.84
N GLU A 148 8.73 4.81 30.03
CA GLU A 148 8.92 3.83 31.12
C GLU A 148 7.93 2.66 31.09
N ARG A 149 6.94 2.68 30.17
CA ARG A 149 5.95 1.60 30.03
C ARG A 149 6.53 0.39 29.30
N TYR A 150 5.94 -0.77 29.59
CA TYR A 150 6.22 -2.01 28.86
C TYR A 150 5.25 -2.20 27.69
N PRO A 151 5.61 -3.01 26.66
CA PRO A 151 4.74 -3.25 25.50
C PRO A 151 3.30 -3.70 25.86
N HIS A 152 3.12 -4.53 26.86
CA HIS A 152 1.80 -5.03 27.28
C HIS A 152 0.90 -3.95 27.93
N GLU A 153 1.44 -2.77 28.27
CA GLU A 153 0.71 -1.63 28.81
C GLU A 153 0.29 -0.63 27.72
N LEU A 154 0.57 -0.95 26.46
CA LEU A 154 0.37 -0.06 25.30
C LEU A 154 -0.78 -0.55 24.42
N SER A 155 -1.50 0.39 23.79
CA SER A 155 -2.41 0.05 22.68
C SER A 155 -1.63 -0.42 21.44
N GLY A 156 -2.29 -1.14 20.52
CA GLY A 156 -1.65 -1.62 19.29
C GLY A 156 -0.99 -0.51 18.46
N GLY A 157 -1.63 0.65 18.31
CA GLY A 157 -1.03 1.79 17.62
C GLY A 157 0.19 2.37 18.35
N GLN A 158 0.19 2.35 19.69
CA GLN A 158 1.37 2.74 20.47
C GLN A 158 2.52 1.74 20.32
N GLN A 159 2.23 0.43 20.32
CA GLN A 159 3.23 -0.60 20.05
C GLN A 159 3.85 -0.46 18.67
N GLN A 160 3.05 -0.17 17.66
CA GLN A 160 3.53 0.10 16.31
C GLN A 160 4.47 1.30 16.27
N ARG A 161 4.12 2.43 16.93
CA ARG A 161 5.00 3.60 17.01
C ARG A 161 6.31 3.28 17.73
N VAL A 162 6.31 2.40 18.73
CA VAL A 162 7.55 1.93 19.38
C VAL A 162 8.40 1.12 18.41
N ALA A 163 7.82 0.21 17.62
CA ALA A 163 8.53 -0.56 16.60
C ALA A 163 9.12 0.36 15.51
N LEU A 164 8.35 1.37 15.10
CA LEU A 164 8.82 2.41 14.19
C LEU A 164 9.99 3.19 14.80
N GLY A 165 9.89 3.60 16.07
CA GLY A 165 10.95 4.31 16.79
C GLY A 165 12.24 3.51 16.89
N ARG A 166 12.14 2.20 17.14
CA ARG A 166 13.29 1.29 17.16
C ARG A 166 14.05 1.26 15.83
N SER A 167 13.33 1.37 14.72
CA SER A 167 13.94 1.41 13.38
C SER A 167 14.48 2.81 13.05
N LEU A 168 13.72 3.87 13.36
CA LEU A 168 14.06 5.26 13.00
C LEU A 168 15.22 5.86 13.81
N VAL A 169 15.42 5.41 15.07
CA VAL A 169 16.49 5.93 15.92
C VAL A 169 17.90 5.71 15.32
N LEU A 170 18.02 4.69 14.47
CA LEU A 170 19.25 4.38 13.72
C LEU A 170 19.44 5.25 12.47
N LYS A 171 18.48 6.12 12.14
CA LYS A 171 18.45 7.01 10.98
C LYS A 171 18.71 6.26 9.65
N PRO A 172 17.92 5.23 9.33
CA PRO A 172 18.15 4.45 8.13
C PRO A 172 17.86 5.27 6.87
N GLY A 173 18.51 4.92 5.75
CA GLY A 173 18.25 5.53 4.44
C GLY A 173 16.93 5.04 3.81
N VAL A 174 16.56 3.78 4.11
CA VAL A 174 15.31 3.15 3.63
C VAL A 174 14.60 2.50 4.81
N LEU A 175 13.28 2.71 4.89
CA LEU A 175 12.40 2.10 5.87
C LEU A 175 11.52 1.06 5.18
N LEU A 176 11.55 -0.17 5.65
CA LEU A 176 10.73 -1.27 5.19
C LEU A 176 9.64 -1.56 6.21
N MET A 177 8.39 -1.76 5.76
CA MET A 177 7.28 -2.09 6.64
C MET A 177 6.50 -3.28 6.07
N ASP A 178 6.41 -4.36 6.82
CA ASP A 178 5.71 -5.59 6.44
C ASP A 178 4.35 -5.67 7.13
N GLU A 179 3.28 -5.31 6.42
CA GLU A 179 1.87 -5.30 6.88
C GLU A 179 1.66 -4.71 8.30
N PRO A 180 2.21 -3.51 8.61
CA PRO A 180 2.29 -3.03 10.00
C PRO A 180 0.93 -2.63 10.59
N LEU A 181 -0.15 -2.56 9.79
CA LEU A 181 -1.51 -2.21 10.27
C LEU A 181 -2.45 -3.42 10.32
N SER A 182 -2.01 -4.60 9.91
CA SER A 182 -2.87 -5.78 9.75
C SER A 182 -3.47 -6.29 11.08
N SER A 183 -2.80 -6.07 12.22
CA SER A 183 -3.24 -6.49 13.54
C SER A 183 -4.20 -5.51 14.24
N LEU A 184 -4.48 -4.34 13.63
CA LEU A 184 -5.33 -3.29 14.19
C LEU A 184 -6.79 -3.45 13.74
N ASP A 185 -7.73 -3.04 14.59
CA ASP A 185 -9.14 -2.90 14.19
C ASP A 185 -9.32 -1.79 13.14
N ALA A 186 -10.44 -1.79 12.41
CA ALA A 186 -10.66 -0.91 11.26
C ALA A 186 -10.61 0.59 11.63
N LYS A 187 -11.14 0.98 12.81
CA LYS A 187 -11.16 2.40 13.24
C LYS A 187 -9.75 2.89 13.60
N LEU A 188 -9.04 2.08 14.39
CA LEU A 188 -7.68 2.40 14.81
C LEU A 188 -6.73 2.36 13.61
N ARG A 189 -6.93 1.43 12.66
CA ARG A 189 -6.16 1.34 11.43
C ARG A 189 -6.24 2.62 10.60
N ALA A 190 -7.44 3.17 10.40
CA ALA A 190 -7.62 4.42 9.65
C ALA A 190 -6.86 5.60 10.31
N GLN A 191 -6.99 5.76 11.63
CA GLN A 191 -6.27 6.80 12.36
C GLN A 191 -4.75 6.65 12.27
N VAL A 192 -4.24 5.45 12.55
CA VAL A 192 -2.79 5.18 12.57
C VAL A 192 -2.19 5.28 11.16
N ARG A 193 -2.96 4.96 10.12
CA ARG A 193 -2.59 5.15 8.72
C ARG A 193 -2.26 6.62 8.43
N ASP A 194 -3.16 7.54 8.79
CA ASP A 194 -2.97 8.97 8.54
C ASP A 194 -1.76 9.51 9.32
N GLU A 195 -1.61 9.13 10.60
CA GLU A 195 -0.45 9.48 11.42
C GLU A 195 0.87 8.95 10.83
N LEU A 196 0.88 7.73 10.29
CA LEU A 196 2.06 7.13 9.66
C LEU A 196 2.50 7.94 8.44
N ARG A 197 1.54 8.39 7.61
CA ARG A 197 1.82 9.23 6.44
C ARG A 197 2.41 10.58 6.86
N GLU A 198 1.82 11.23 7.87
CA GLU A 198 2.34 12.50 8.41
C GLU A 198 3.79 12.36 8.94
N ILE A 199 4.06 11.29 9.70
CA ILE A 199 5.40 11.01 10.21
C ILE A 199 6.39 10.83 9.05
N GLN A 200 6.05 10.03 8.06
CA GLN A 200 6.90 9.78 6.90
C GLN A 200 7.18 11.06 6.10
N GLN A 201 6.16 11.88 5.84
CA GLN A 201 6.32 13.17 5.13
C GLN A 201 7.21 14.15 5.91
N ARG A 202 7.03 14.24 7.23
CA ARG A 202 7.86 15.09 8.10
C ARG A 202 9.30 14.66 8.10
N LEU A 203 9.56 13.34 8.15
CA LEU A 203 10.91 12.78 8.13
C LEU A 203 11.52 12.74 6.72
N GLY A 204 10.70 12.67 5.68
CA GLY A 204 11.14 12.54 4.29
C GLY A 204 11.93 11.26 4.01
N ILE A 205 11.72 10.19 4.78
CA ILE A 205 12.42 8.92 4.64
C ILE A 205 11.85 8.10 3.47
N THR A 206 12.73 7.47 2.69
CA THR A 206 12.31 6.52 1.65
C THR A 206 11.66 5.31 2.30
N THR A 207 10.42 5.02 1.92
CA THR A 207 9.62 3.97 2.55
C THR A 207 9.13 2.96 1.53
N VAL A 208 9.35 1.67 1.81
CA VAL A 208 8.73 0.55 1.11
C VAL A 208 7.75 -0.13 2.07
N TYR A 209 6.49 -0.07 1.71
CA TYR A 209 5.37 -0.54 2.51
C TYR A 209 4.74 -1.77 1.85
N VAL A 210 4.45 -2.80 2.60
CA VAL A 210 3.76 -3.99 2.12
C VAL A 210 2.36 -4.05 2.72
N THR A 211 1.37 -4.26 1.87
CA THR A 211 -0.01 -4.53 2.27
C THR A 211 -0.75 -5.38 1.25
N HIS A 212 -1.87 -5.92 1.64
CA HIS A 212 -2.90 -6.48 0.76
C HIS A 212 -4.18 -5.63 0.74
N ASP A 213 -4.19 -4.52 1.51
CA ASP A 213 -5.32 -3.59 1.61
C ASP A 213 -5.21 -2.49 0.54
N GLN A 214 -6.27 -2.36 -0.27
CA GLN A 214 -6.34 -1.37 -1.35
C GLN A 214 -6.41 0.07 -0.83
N GLU A 215 -7.16 0.31 0.26
CA GLU A 215 -7.32 1.65 0.82
C GLU A 215 -5.98 2.14 1.39
N GLU A 216 -5.23 1.28 2.07
CA GLU A 216 -3.89 1.61 2.54
C GLU A 216 -2.98 1.99 1.38
N ALA A 217 -2.94 1.15 0.33
CA ALA A 217 -2.08 1.38 -0.82
C ALA A 217 -2.41 2.69 -1.53
N LEU A 218 -3.70 2.98 -1.78
CA LEU A 218 -4.13 4.17 -2.52
C LEU A 218 -4.00 5.46 -1.70
N SER A 219 -4.18 5.40 -0.36
CA SER A 219 -4.19 6.60 0.48
C SER A 219 -2.82 7.00 1.03
N LEU A 220 -1.90 6.05 1.23
CA LEU A 220 -0.58 6.31 1.82
C LEU A 220 0.48 6.67 0.79
N SER A 221 0.36 6.16 -0.45
CA SER A 221 1.49 6.03 -1.36
C SER A 221 1.68 7.22 -2.28
N ASP A 222 2.93 7.51 -2.60
CA ASP A 222 3.29 8.29 -3.79
C ASP A 222 3.27 7.38 -5.04
N TYR A 223 3.65 6.09 -4.85
CA TYR A 223 3.61 5.06 -5.89
C TYR A 223 3.08 3.74 -5.36
N VAL A 224 2.25 3.07 -6.14
CA VAL A 224 1.75 1.72 -5.89
C VAL A 224 2.36 0.77 -6.91
N ALA A 225 3.01 -0.31 -6.43
CA ALA A 225 3.58 -1.38 -7.24
C ALA A 225 2.72 -2.64 -7.06
N VAL A 226 1.93 -3.00 -8.06
CA VAL A 226 1.09 -4.20 -8.03
C VAL A 226 1.90 -5.42 -8.43
N ILE A 227 1.90 -6.42 -7.56
CA ILE A 227 2.67 -7.66 -7.71
C ILE A 227 1.73 -8.86 -7.82
N ASN A 228 1.97 -9.70 -8.80
CA ASN A 228 1.28 -10.97 -8.93
C ASN A 228 2.30 -12.08 -9.24
N LYS A 229 2.26 -13.18 -8.48
CA LYS A 229 3.12 -14.38 -8.66
C LYS A 229 4.62 -14.01 -8.83
N GLY A 230 5.12 -13.09 -8.01
CA GLY A 230 6.52 -12.67 -8.01
C GLY A 230 6.94 -11.75 -9.17
N ILE A 231 6.00 -11.23 -9.94
CA ILE A 231 6.25 -10.34 -11.08
C ILE A 231 5.61 -8.99 -10.80
N LEU A 232 6.29 -7.89 -11.13
CA LEU A 232 5.74 -6.55 -11.12
C LEU A 232 4.84 -6.35 -12.35
N LEU A 233 3.54 -6.11 -12.13
CA LEU A 233 2.59 -5.85 -13.21
C LEU A 233 2.57 -4.38 -13.61
N GLN A 234 2.48 -3.49 -12.61
CA GLN A 234 2.44 -2.04 -12.83
C GLN A 234 3.00 -1.33 -11.58
N CYS A 235 3.70 -0.22 -11.81
CA CYS A 235 4.07 0.74 -10.76
C CYS A 235 3.69 2.14 -11.25
N ALA A 236 2.80 2.82 -10.51
CA ALA A 236 2.25 4.13 -10.91
C ALA A 236 1.77 4.91 -9.68
N SER A 237 1.38 6.19 -9.85
CA SER A 237 0.67 6.92 -8.80
C SER A 237 -0.67 6.24 -8.46
N PRO A 238 -1.23 6.46 -7.25
CA PRO A 238 -2.54 5.91 -6.87
C PRO A 238 -3.64 6.21 -7.89
N GLU A 239 -3.72 7.45 -8.37
CA GLU A 239 -4.70 7.88 -9.35
C GLU A 239 -4.52 7.14 -10.69
N GLU A 240 -3.29 7.10 -11.20
CA GLU A 240 -3.01 6.39 -12.46
C GLU A 240 -3.29 4.89 -12.33
N MET A 241 -2.93 4.28 -11.20
CA MET A 241 -3.20 2.88 -10.90
C MET A 241 -4.70 2.57 -10.90
N TYR A 242 -5.52 3.48 -10.36
CA TYR A 242 -6.97 3.32 -10.25
C TYR A 242 -7.69 3.59 -11.56
N PHE A 243 -7.33 4.71 -12.24
CA PHE A 243 -8.02 5.17 -13.45
C PHE A 243 -7.50 4.52 -14.74
N LYS A 244 -6.22 4.10 -14.77
CA LYS A 244 -5.53 3.57 -15.95
C LYS A 244 -4.78 2.27 -15.66
N PRO A 245 -5.44 1.25 -15.11
CA PRO A 245 -4.78 -0.04 -14.87
C PRO A 245 -4.31 -0.67 -16.18
N ARG A 246 -3.15 -1.32 -16.12
CA ARG A 246 -2.49 -1.93 -17.29
C ARG A 246 -3.17 -3.23 -17.75
N ASP A 247 -3.78 -3.95 -16.81
CA ASP A 247 -4.40 -5.23 -17.08
C ASP A 247 -5.63 -5.47 -16.17
N ALA A 248 -6.37 -6.54 -16.46
CA ALA A 248 -7.58 -6.90 -15.73
C ALA A 248 -7.31 -7.29 -14.27
N PHE A 249 -6.14 -7.92 -13.99
CA PHE A 249 -5.76 -8.27 -12.62
C PHE A 249 -5.54 -6.99 -11.79
N THR A 250 -4.73 -6.07 -12.31
CA THR A 250 -4.47 -4.78 -11.67
C THR A 250 -5.77 -4.01 -11.44
N ALA A 251 -6.66 -3.95 -12.44
CA ALA A 251 -7.96 -3.31 -12.32
C ALA A 251 -8.80 -3.90 -11.18
N GLY A 252 -8.94 -5.21 -11.14
CA GLY A 252 -9.72 -5.91 -10.11
C GLY A 252 -9.07 -5.87 -8.73
N PHE A 253 -7.74 -5.78 -8.67
CA PHE A 253 -6.99 -5.76 -7.43
C PHE A 253 -6.90 -4.37 -6.79
N THR A 254 -7.02 -3.29 -7.57
CA THR A 254 -7.01 -1.90 -7.07
C THR A 254 -8.39 -1.31 -6.80
N GLY A 255 -9.44 -2.06 -7.06
CA GLY A 255 -10.82 -1.66 -6.77
C GLY A 255 -11.83 -2.52 -7.53
N SER A 256 -13.10 -2.43 -7.16
CA SER A 256 -14.18 -3.09 -7.91
C SER A 256 -14.20 -2.56 -9.36
N ALA A 257 -14.33 -3.46 -10.33
CA ALA A 257 -14.41 -3.10 -11.74
C ALA A 257 -15.41 -4.00 -12.49
N ASN A 258 -16.15 -3.41 -13.40
CA ASN A 258 -16.93 -4.15 -14.40
C ASN A 258 -16.09 -4.29 -15.66
N PHE A 259 -16.12 -5.46 -16.29
CA PHE A 259 -15.40 -5.74 -17.52
C PHE A 259 -16.39 -5.95 -18.65
N ILE A 260 -16.27 -5.17 -19.71
CA ILE A 260 -17.09 -5.29 -20.93
C ILE A 260 -16.16 -5.46 -22.12
N ASP A 261 -16.36 -6.54 -22.86
CA ASP A 261 -15.60 -6.82 -24.06
C ASP A 261 -16.03 -5.87 -25.20
N ALA A 262 -15.08 -5.36 -25.96
CA ALA A 262 -15.35 -4.54 -27.13
C ALA A 262 -16.08 -5.38 -28.18
N PRO A 263 -17.13 -4.84 -28.86
CA PRO A 263 -17.89 -5.56 -29.87
C PRO A 263 -17.05 -6.05 -31.05
N ASP A 264 -15.98 -5.35 -31.36
CA ASP A 264 -15.04 -5.64 -32.45
C ASP A 264 -13.92 -6.61 -32.06
N GLY A 265 -13.94 -7.13 -30.83
CA GLY A 265 -12.88 -7.99 -30.28
C GLY A 265 -11.55 -7.30 -30.02
N SER A 266 -11.48 -5.95 -30.09
CA SER A 266 -10.25 -5.17 -29.93
C SER A 266 -9.73 -5.07 -28.49
N GLY A 267 -10.34 -5.80 -27.54
CA GLY A 267 -9.96 -5.82 -26.11
C GLY A 267 -11.16 -5.65 -25.19
N SER A 268 -10.89 -5.34 -23.93
CA SER A 268 -11.92 -5.14 -22.91
C SER A 268 -11.84 -3.75 -22.30
N PHE A 269 -12.98 -3.20 -21.93
CA PHE A 269 -13.09 -1.97 -21.16
C PHE A 269 -13.34 -2.28 -19.71
N ILE A 270 -12.76 -1.46 -18.82
CA ILE A 270 -13.16 -1.42 -17.41
C ILE A 270 -14.06 -0.23 -17.14
N ILE A 271 -15.04 -0.42 -16.27
CA ILE A 271 -15.92 0.63 -15.77
C ILE A 271 -15.99 0.47 -14.24
N ARG A 272 -15.55 1.49 -13.52
CA ARG A 272 -15.69 1.49 -12.05
C ARG A 272 -17.18 1.66 -11.68
N PRO A 273 -17.65 1.08 -10.57
CA PRO A 273 -19.05 1.20 -10.16
C PRO A 273 -19.53 2.65 -10.05
N GLU A 274 -18.70 3.55 -9.57
CA GLU A 274 -18.99 4.98 -9.39
C GLU A 274 -18.88 5.80 -10.69
N TRP A 275 -18.41 5.22 -11.78
CA TRP A 275 -18.36 5.88 -13.10
C TRP A 275 -19.65 5.75 -13.87
N THR A 276 -20.74 5.51 -13.18
CA THR A 276 -22.05 5.27 -13.79
C THR A 276 -23.12 6.12 -13.14
N LYS A 277 -24.13 6.46 -13.93
CA LYS A 277 -25.39 7.05 -13.47
C LYS A 277 -26.50 6.04 -13.66
N LEU A 278 -27.35 5.87 -12.65
CA LEU A 278 -28.45 4.93 -12.65
C LEU A 278 -29.79 5.67 -12.72
N GLU A 279 -30.63 5.30 -13.69
CA GLU A 279 -31.94 5.90 -13.92
C GLU A 279 -32.97 4.80 -14.18
N ALA A 280 -34.26 5.10 -14.00
CA ALA A 280 -35.29 4.17 -14.41
C ALA A 280 -35.25 3.91 -15.93
N ALA A 281 -35.46 2.67 -16.34
CA ALA A 281 -35.56 2.38 -17.78
C ALA A 281 -36.83 2.99 -18.39
N PRO A 282 -36.79 3.44 -19.67
CA PRO A 282 -37.99 3.90 -20.39
C PRO A 282 -39.03 2.81 -20.47
N GLN A 283 -40.33 3.19 -20.54
CA GLN A 283 -41.45 2.22 -20.63
C GLN A 283 -41.41 1.34 -21.91
N GLU A 284 -40.76 1.80 -22.97
CA GLU A 284 -40.62 1.08 -24.25
C GLU A 284 -39.37 0.17 -24.29
N PHE A 285 -38.80 -0.13 -23.16
CA PHE A 285 -37.64 -0.99 -23.07
C PHE A 285 -37.93 -2.40 -23.55
N SER A 286 -37.34 -2.83 -24.67
CA SER A 286 -37.44 -4.22 -25.15
C SER A 286 -36.15 -4.98 -24.81
N GLU A 287 -36.27 -6.26 -24.44
CA GLU A 287 -35.16 -7.16 -24.10
C GLU A 287 -34.16 -7.37 -25.27
N ASN A 288 -34.52 -6.92 -26.49
CA ASN A 288 -33.68 -7.07 -27.69
C ASN A 288 -32.57 -6.04 -27.86
N ASN A 289 -32.44 -5.08 -26.95
CA ASN A 289 -31.31 -4.12 -27.00
C ASN A 289 -30.04 -4.78 -26.47
N ALA A 290 -29.36 -5.54 -27.32
CA ALA A 290 -28.06 -6.11 -27.05
C ALA A 290 -27.08 -5.01 -26.62
N VAL A 291 -26.31 -5.26 -25.56
CA VAL A 291 -25.29 -4.36 -25.05
C VAL A 291 -24.19 -4.21 -26.10
N SER A 292 -24.22 -3.11 -26.85
CA SER A 292 -23.08 -2.69 -27.67
C SER A 292 -22.36 -1.54 -26.97
N PHE A 293 -21.15 -1.78 -26.46
CA PHE A 293 -20.35 -0.79 -25.78
C PHE A 293 -19.06 -0.54 -26.55
N ASP A 294 -18.91 0.65 -27.13
CA ASP A 294 -17.75 1.07 -27.92
C ASP A 294 -16.71 1.89 -27.11
N GLY A 295 -16.89 1.97 -25.79
CA GLY A 295 -15.99 2.68 -24.88
C GLY A 295 -16.25 4.18 -24.75
N LYS A 296 -17.22 4.76 -25.47
CA LYS A 296 -17.51 6.19 -25.38
C LYS A 296 -18.32 6.53 -24.13
N PRO A 297 -18.03 7.68 -23.49
CA PRO A 297 -18.88 8.23 -22.43
C PRO A 297 -20.32 8.52 -22.92
N GLY A 298 -21.31 8.34 -22.06
CA GLY A 298 -22.71 8.60 -22.36
C GLY A 298 -23.47 7.44 -22.96
N ILE A 299 -22.84 6.30 -23.25
CA ILE A 299 -23.54 5.09 -23.69
C ILE A 299 -24.41 4.55 -22.57
N ALA A 300 -25.62 4.14 -22.94
CA ALA A 300 -26.56 3.53 -22.04
C ALA A 300 -26.50 2.01 -22.14
N LEU A 301 -26.36 1.35 -21.01
CA LEU A 301 -26.58 -0.08 -20.82
C LEU A 301 -27.93 -0.25 -20.13
N TYR A 302 -28.58 -1.40 -20.31
CA TYR A 302 -29.84 -1.70 -19.68
C TYR A 302 -29.77 -3.00 -18.92
N GLY A 303 -30.56 -3.10 -17.87
CA GLY A 303 -30.60 -4.31 -17.06
C GLY A 303 -31.69 -4.27 -15.99
N THR A 304 -31.72 -5.32 -15.19
CA THR A 304 -32.66 -5.47 -14.08
C THR A 304 -31.90 -5.56 -12.77
N ILE A 305 -32.33 -4.82 -11.74
CA ILE A 305 -31.75 -4.86 -10.41
C ILE A 305 -31.89 -6.27 -9.84
N ALA A 306 -30.75 -6.89 -9.53
CA ALA A 306 -30.68 -8.17 -8.83
C ALA A 306 -30.65 -7.99 -7.32
N SER A 307 -29.85 -7.01 -6.83
CA SER A 307 -29.80 -6.68 -5.41
C SER A 307 -29.32 -5.24 -5.17
N ARG A 308 -29.69 -4.70 -4.01
CA ARG A 308 -29.30 -3.39 -3.48
C ARG A 308 -28.59 -3.58 -2.14
N SER A 309 -27.44 -2.96 -1.94
CA SER A 309 -26.68 -3.02 -0.69
C SER A 309 -26.26 -1.62 -0.26
N PHE A 310 -26.49 -1.26 1.00
CA PHE A 310 -26.15 0.04 1.58
C PHE A 310 -24.80 -0.03 2.30
N PHE A 311 -23.91 0.89 1.97
CA PHE A 311 -22.53 0.98 2.53
C PHE A 311 -22.28 2.31 3.26
N GLY A 312 -23.31 2.92 3.84
CA GLY A 312 -23.20 4.23 4.53
C GLY A 312 -23.15 5.39 3.53
N THR A 313 -22.00 5.67 2.96
CA THR A 313 -21.79 6.79 2.01
C THR A 313 -22.27 6.49 0.60
N SER A 314 -22.42 5.22 0.25
CA SER A 314 -22.84 4.78 -1.09
C SER A 314 -23.82 3.62 -1.02
N VAL A 315 -24.59 3.46 -2.10
CA VAL A 315 -25.47 2.32 -2.35
C VAL A 315 -24.95 1.59 -3.58
N ARG A 316 -24.71 0.29 -3.45
CA ARG A 316 -24.30 -0.58 -4.56
C ARG A 316 -25.49 -1.35 -5.09
N TYR A 317 -25.64 -1.31 -6.40
CA TYR A 317 -26.61 -2.08 -7.15
C TYR A 317 -25.90 -3.17 -7.95
N LYS A 318 -26.31 -4.42 -7.76
CA LYS A 318 -25.94 -5.52 -8.64
C LYS A 318 -27.05 -5.66 -9.68
N ILE A 319 -26.69 -5.51 -10.95
CA ILE A 319 -27.63 -5.40 -12.08
C ILE A 319 -27.33 -6.55 -13.05
N ARG A 320 -28.33 -7.31 -13.44
CA ARG A 320 -28.22 -8.27 -14.54
C ARG A 320 -28.38 -7.50 -15.84
N LEU A 321 -27.38 -7.51 -16.69
CA LEU A 321 -27.42 -6.82 -17.98
C LEU A 321 -28.38 -7.55 -18.93
N THR A 322 -29.14 -6.77 -19.71
CA THR A 322 -30.03 -7.29 -20.73
C THR A 322 -29.23 -7.97 -21.84
N GLY A 323 -29.70 -9.15 -22.29
CA GLY A 323 -29.01 -9.92 -23.33
C GLY A 323 -27.70 -10.58 -22.89
N SER A 324 -27.42 -10.63 -21.56
CA SER A 324 -26.21 -11.24 -21.02
C SER A 324 -26.47 -11.86 -19.66
N ASP A 325 -25.75 -12.94 -19.34
CA ASP A 325 -25.71 -13.52 -17.99
C ASP A 325 -24.74 -12.79 -17.05
N LYS A 326 -24.04 -11.76 -17.55
CA LYS A 326 -23.08 -10.99 -16.75
C LYS A 326 -23.82 -10.05 -15.79
N PHE A 327 -23.25 -9.91 -14.60
CA PHE A 327 -23.67 -8.89 -13.63
C PHE A 327 -22.80 -7.65 -13.77
N PHE A 328 -23.45 -6.50 -13.63
CA PHE A 328 -22.83 -5.19 -13.58
C PHE A 328 -23.03 -4.57 -12.19
N ILE A 329 -22.02 -3.93 -11.65
CA ILE A 329 -22.08 -3.23 -10.36
C ILE A 329 -22.08 -1.73 -10.62
N SER A 330 -23.09 -1.03 -10.12
CA SER A 330 -23.15 0.43 -10.10
C SER A 330 -23.15 0.91 -8.65
N ALA A 331 -22.43 1.97 -8.34
CA ALA A 331 -22.40 2.60 -7.04
C ALA A 331 -22.84 4.05 -7.15
N VAL A 332 -23.86 4.42 -6.37
CA VAL A 332 -24.38 5.79 -6.31
C VAL A 332 -24.19 6.36 -4.92
N PRO A 333 -23.98 7.68 -4.75
CA PRO A 333 -23.94 8.29 -3.43
C PRO A 333 -25.26 8.07 -2.68
N ALA A 334 -25.19 7.75 -1.40
CA ALA A 334 -26.38 7.42 -0.60
C ALA A 334 -27.44 8.54 -0.58
N LEU A 335 -27.00 9.81 -0.61
CA LEU A 335 -27.91 10.97 -0.62
C LEU A 335 -28.67 11.16 -1.94
N SER A 336 -28.17 10.58 -3.04
CA SER A 336 -28.80 10.64 -4.36
C SER A 336 -29.30 9.26 -4.84
N ASP A 337 -29.48 8.32 -3.90
CA ASP A 337 -29.95 6.97 -4.19
C ASP A 337 -31.39 7.00 -4.71
N PRO A 338 -31.64 6.49 -5.94
CA PRO A 338 -32.98 6.42 -6.50
C PRO A 338 -33.87 5.34 -5.86
N SER A 339 -33.31 4.56 -4.93
CA SER A 339 -34.01 3.53 -4.14
C SER A 339 -34.71 2.45 -4.98
N PHE A 340 -34.08 2.00 -6.06
CA PHE A 340 -34.62 0.91 -6.89
C PHE A 340 -34.68 -0.41 -6.11
N SER A 341 -35.81 -1.12 -6.29
CA SER A 341 -36.01 -2.46 -5.71
C SER A 341 -35.48 -3.56 -6.64
N ALA A 342 -35.30 -4.76 -6.10
CA ALA A 342 -35.00 -5.93 -6.92
C ALA A 342 -36.13 -6.14 -7.95
N GLY A 343 -35.78 -6.51 -9.17
CA GLY A 343 -36.70 -6.62 -10.29
C GLY A 343 -36.95 -5.33 -11.06
N SER A 344 -36.54 -4.16 -10.57
CA SER A 344 -36.70 -2.87 -11.29
C SER A 344 -35.86 -2.86 -12.55
N PRO A 345 -36.41 -2.50 -13.73
CA PRO A 345 -35.66 -2.25 -14.94
C PRO A 345 -34.95 -0.90 -14.85
N VAL A 346 -33.66 -0.86 -15.21
CA VAL A 346 -32.85 0.33 -15.09
C VAL A 346 -32.01 0.59 -16.34
N LYS A 347 -31.72 1.87 -16.55
CA LYS A 347 -30.74 2.39 -17.48
C LYS A 347 -29.49 2.77 -16.75
N ILE A 348 -28.34 2.27 -17.18
CA ILE A 348 -27.01 2.57 -16.68
C ILE A 348 -26.32 3.45 -17.71
N THR A 349 -26.10 4.71 -17.40
CA THR A 349 -25.33 5.60 -18.27
C THR A 349 -23.86 5.54 -17.83
N VAL A 350 -22.97 5.11 -18.71
CA VAL A 350 -21.52 5.05 -18.45
C VAL A 350 -20.92 6.45 -18.62
N LEU A 351 -20.38 7.00 -17.55
CA LEU A 351 -19.79 8.34 -17.51
C LEU A 351 -18.30 8.31 -17.90
N HIS A 352 -17.61 7.22 -17.55
CA HIS A 352 -16.20 7.00 -17.84
C HIS A 352 -15.90 5.52 -18.04
N SER A 353 -14.91 5.23 -18.86
CA SER A 353 -14.38 3.88 -19.08
C SER A 353 -12.90 3.96 -19.41
N TRP A 354 -12.17 2.87 -19.19
CA TRP A 354 -10.78 2.74 -19.59
C TRP A 354 -10.60 1.48 -20.43
N LYS A 355 -10.01 1.61 -21.62
CA LYS A 355 -9.69 0.46 -22.46
C LYS A 355 -8.39 -0.16 -21.98
N LEU A 356 -8.44 -1.42 -21.62
CA LEU A 356 -7.23 -2.15 -21.24
C LEU A 356 -6.30 -2.25 -22.45
N PRO A 357 -4.98 -2.01 -22.28
CA PRO A 357 -4.01 -2.25 -23.34
C PRO A 357 -4.13 -3.68 -23.85
N SER A 358 -3.96 -3.87 -25.16
CA SER A 358 -3.87 -5.22 -25.74
C SER A 358 -2.60 -5.88 -25.23
N VAL A 359 -2.70 -7.12 -24.74
CA VAL A 359 -1.57 -7.92 -24.25
C VAL A 359 -0.70 -8.37 -25.42
#